data_07cc14d18ff53825e7dcec45c86955b6
#
_entry.id   07cc14d18ff53825e7dcec45c86955b6
#
_cell.length_a   1.000
_cell.length_b   1.000
_cell.length_c   1.000
_cell.angle_alpha   90.00
_cell.angle_beta   90.00
_cell.angle_gamma   90.00
#
_symmetry.space_group_name_H-M   'P 1'
#
loop_
_entity.id
_entity.type
_entity.pdbx_description
1 polymer ?
#
loop_
_entity_poly.entity_id
_entity_poly.type
_entity_poly.pdbx_seq_one_letter_code
_entity_poly.pdbx_strand_id
1 'polypeptide(L)'
;MLSSYLVTDSGILLVHNSQQYSVSSDHSRLTEIKEALANEQYDLAATIMNTREAVKQFLTPDKKFTLENDLIVLDGRAFSDAVTDKVLKMIESGNRAQPLFNFLENVRSNPSKSAQDELILFCVSNGFMITDAGCIIAYKSVRGDYMDIHSGTIRNAVGDKVSMERNDVDDNRNVTCSDGLHFAAYGYASTWAGPIDGVDRRLMLMKVHPRDVVSIPIDYNNQKGRCCYYEVVDEITTGEALPHQEVFCFGAGCDTDTVDTAIDDLESRIAALEDRTYELQTEYEETENRHNEIYDLGGKPSDFEIAEQGALEARIDELNAELSDLNDELSRLDN
;
A
#
# COMPACT_ATOMS: atom_id res chain seq x y z
N MET A 1 5.67 42.09 12.63
CA MET A 1 6.41 41.13 11.80
C MET A 1 5.73 41.08 10.45
N LEU A 2 6.50 40.98 9.36
CA LEU A 2 5.89 40.95 8.02
C LEU A 2 5.33 39.55 7.75
N SER A 3 4.04 39.47 7.52
CA SER A 3 3.39 38.24 7.01
C SER A 3 2.95 38.52 5.59
N SER A 4 3.12 37.52 4.72
CA SER A 4 2.68 37.58 3.33
C SER A 4 2.20 36.23 2.87
N TYR A 5 1.19 36.19 2.01
CA TYR A 5 0.68 34.95 1.45
C TYR A 5 0.34 35.10 -0.03
N LEU A 6 0.32 33.95 -0.71
CA LEU A 6 -0.06 33.82 -2.10
C LEU A 6 -1.06 32.67 -2.22
N VAL A 7 -2.18 32.93 -2.86
CA VAL A 7 -3.16 31.88 -3.21
C VAL A 7 -3.09 31.66 -4.72
N THR A 8 -2.93 30.42 -5.14
CA THR A 8 -2.88 29.99 -6.53
C THR A 8 -3.89 28.88 -6.78
N ASP A 9 -4.06 28.46 -8.02
CA ASP A 9 -4.90 27.30 -8.36
C ASP A 9 -4.31 26.00 -7.80
N SER A 10 -2.97 25.95 -7.63
CA SER A 10 -2.27 24.78 -7.09
C SER A 10 -2.17 24.74 -5.56
N GLY A 11 -2.53 25.83 -4.85
CA GLY A 11 -2.48 25.86 -3.39
C GLY A 11 -2.22 27.23 -2.78
N ILE A 12 -1.82 27.23 -1.51
CA ILE A 12 -1.56 28.43 -0.72
C ILE A 12 -0.11 28.38 -0.19
N LEU A 13 0.59 29.50 -0.34
CA LEU A 13 1.88 29.76 0.27
C LEU A 13 1.73 30.89 1.31
N LEU A 14 2.19 30.67 2.53
CA LEU A 14 2.24 31.66 3.60
C LEU A 14 3.67 31.78 4.09
N VAL A 15 4.17 33.02 4.20
CA VAL A 15 5.40 33.36 4.92
C VAL A 15 5.01 34.11 6.17
N HIS A 16 5.26 33.54 7.34
CA HIS A 16 4.91 34.10 8.62
C HIS A 16 6.00 33.78 9.65
N ASN A 17 6.39 34.79 10.47
CA ASN A 17 7.45 34.64 11.49
C ASN A 17 8.77 34.05 10.94
N SER A 18 9.17 34.46 9.72
CA SER A 18 10.36 33.96 9.02
C SER A 18 10.32 32.47 8.66
N GLN A 19 9.15 31.83 8.74
CA GLN A 19 8.90 30.47 8.28
C GLN A 19 7.98 30.48 7.06
N GLN A 20 8.17 29.49 6.21
CA GLN A 20 7.35 29.29 5.02
C GLN A 20 6.47 28.06 5.22
N TYR A 21 5.18 28.23 4.93
CA TYR A 21 4.17 27.18 4.97
C TYR A 21 3.55 27.06 3.58
N SER A 22 3.30 25.85 3.13
CA SER A 22 2.60 25.62 1.87
C SER A 22 1.64 24.46 2.01
N VAL A 23 0.48 24.58 1.36
CA VAL A 23 -0.51 23.52 1.25
C VAL A 23 -1.01 23.47 -0.18
N SER A 24 -1.35 22.29 -0.66
CA SER A 24 -1.95 22.08 -1.99
C SER A 24 -3.43 22.49 -2.02
N SER A 25 -4.00 22.58 -3.22
CA SER A 25 -5.40 22.97 -3.42
C SER A 25 -6.41 21.95 -2.92
N ASP A 26 -6.00 20.70 -2.71
CA ASP A 26 -6.78 19.59 -2.18
C ASP A 26 -6.74 19.46 -0.65
N HIS A 27 -6.05 20.36 0.04
CA HIS A 27 -5.96 20.34 1.51
C HIS A 27 -7.34 20.38 2.15
N SER A 28 -7.67 19.39 3.00
CA SER A 28 -8.99 19.22 3.63
C SER A 28 -9.52 20.45 4.37
N ARG A 29 -8.62 21.28 4.90
CA ARG A 29 -8.96 22.52 5.63
C ARG A 29 -8.66 23.79 4.82
N LEU A 30 -8.63 23.69 3.48
CA LEU A 30 -8.27 24.83 2.62
C LEU A 30 -9.19 26.06 2.84
N THR A 31 -10.49 25.83 3.04
CA THR A 31 -11.48 26.87 3.30
C THR A 31 -11.16 27.61 4.60
N GLU A 32 -10.86 26.90 5.68
CA GLU A 32 -10.49 27.50 6.96
C GLU A 32 -9.19 28.31 6.86
N ILE A 33 -8.20 27.82 6.10
CA ILE A 33 -6.96 28.54 5.85
C ILE A 33 -7.24 29.84 5.10
N LYS A 34 -8.07 29.80 4.06
CA LYS A 34 -8.47 30.99 3.30
C LYS A 34 -9.20 32.00 4.18
N GLU A 35 -10.11 31.55 5.03
CA GLU A 35 -10.83 32.41 5.98
C GLU A 35 -9.90 33.02 7.02
N ALA A 36 -8.97 32.26 7.59
CA ALA A 36 -7.98 32.75 8.54
C ALA A 36 -7.05 33.79 7.88
N LEU A 37 -6.60 33.58 6.65
CA LEU A 37 -5.79 34.53 5.90
C LEU A 37 -6.56 35.80 5.56
N ALA A 38 -7.82 35.69 5.14
CA ALA A 38 -8.69 36.85 4.84
C ALA A 38 -8.97 37.72 6.08
N ASN A 39 -8.98 37.10 7.27
CA ASN A 39 -9.17 37.79 8.55
C ASN A 39 -7.84 38.17 9.23
N GLU A 40 -6.71 38.11 8.51
CA GLU A 40 -5.37 38.43 9.01
C GLU A 40 -4.94 37.61 10.23
N GLN A 41 -5.53 36.42 10.43
CA GLN A 41 -5.21 35.47 11.50
C GLN A 41 -4.04 34.58 11.08
N TYR A 42 -2.87 35.15 10.82
CA TYR A 42 -1.73 34.43 10.24
C TYR A 42 -1.19 33.31 11.15
N ASP A 43 -1.23 33.48 12.48
CA ASP A 43 -0.83 32.43 13.43
C ASP A 43 -1.77 31.22 13.32
N LEU A 44 -3.08 31.46 13.18
CA LEU A 44 -4.06 30.41 12.98
C LEU A 44 -3.85 29.72 11.63
N ALA A 45 -3.70 30.49 10.56
CA ALA A 45 -3.42 29.95 9.24
C ALA A 45 -2.14 29.11 9.24
N ALA A 46 -1.04 29.61 9.83
CA ALA A 46 0.22 28.89 9.95
C ALA A 46 0.07 27.59 10.76
N THR A 47 -0.73 27.59 11.82
CA THR A 47 -1.02 26.40 12.63
C THR A 47 -1.78 25.35 11.82
N ILE A 48 -2.77 25.77 11.04
CA ILE A 48 -3.55 24.87 10.18
C ILE A 48 -2.69 24.31 9.05
N MET A 49 -1.84 25.16 8.45
CA MET A 49 -0.94 24.77 7.36
C MET A 49 0.27 23.95 7.84
N ASN A 50 0.53 23.91 9.13
CA ASN A 50 1.59 23.10 9.71
C ASN A 50 1.03 21.76 10.18
N THR A 51 0.97 20.78 9.29
CA THR A 51 0.48 19.44 9.58
C THR A 51 1.15 18.79 10.77
N ARG A 52 2.45 19.02 10.92
CA ARG A 52 3.22 18.45 12.05
C ARG A 52 2.77 19.03 13.38
N GLU A 53 2.41 20.32 13.45
CA GLU A 53 1.81 20.92 14.64
C GLU A 53 0.35 20.47 14.83
N ALA A 54 -0.42 20.33 13.73
CA ALA A 54 -1.77 19.78 13.80
C ALA A 54 -1.76 18.34 14.35
N VAL A 55 -0.82 17.51 13.91
CA VAL A 55 -0.64 16.15 14.44
C VAL A 55 -0.25 16.16 15.92
N LYS A 56 0.60 17.07 16.36
CA LYS A 56 0.91 17.23 17.80
C LYS A 56 -0.32 17.48 18.67
N GLN A 57 -1.35 18.13 18.15
CA GLN A 57 -2.63 18.31 18.85
C GLN A 57 -3.42 17.01 19.02
N PHE A 58 -3.24 16.05 18.11
CA PHE A 58 -3.80 14.69 18.24
C PHE A 58 -2.94 13.78 19.12
N LEU A 59 -1.67 14.13 19.34
CA LEU A 59 -0.75 13.44 20.24
C LEU A 59 -0.92 14.02 21.65
N THR A 60 -1.96 13.59 22.36
CA THR A 60 -2.21 14.08 23.73
C THR A 60 -1.15 13.56 24.73
N PRO A 61 -0.93 14.28 25.88
CA PRO A 61 0.13 13.96 26.84
C PRO A 61 0.10 12.54 27.43
N ASP A 62 -1.05 11.89 27.43
CA ASP A 62 -1.22 10.51 27.95
C ASP A 62 -0.92 9.43 26.91
N LYS A 63 -0.42 9.81 25.74
CA LYS A 63 -0.26 8.88 24.62
C LYS A 63 1.16 8.42 24.45
N LYS A 64 1.28 7.15 24.11
CA LYS A 64 2.49 6.44 23.74
C LYS A 64 3.17 7.03 22.49
N PHE A 65 2.44 7.84 21.68
CA PHE A 65 2.94 8.45 20.46
C PHE A 65 3.47 9.87 20.72
N THR A 66 4.66 10.13 20.20
CA THR A 66 5.27 11.46 20.16
C THR A 66 5.75 11.77 18.75
N LEU A 67 6.02 13.06 18.47
CA LEU A 67 6.73 13.49 17.29
C LEU A 67 8.12 13.98 17.70
N GLU A 68 9.16 13.23 17.38
CA GLU A 68 10.55 13.52 17.74
C GLU A 68 11.42 13.57 16.48
N ASN A 69 12.17 14.66 16.30
CA ASN A 69 12.96 14.88 15.10
C ASN A 69 12.18 14.66 13.80
N ASP A 70 10.94 15.14 13.78
CA ASP A 70 9.99 15.00 12.68
C ASP A 70 9.52 13.56 12.36
N LEU A 71 9.81 12.61 13.24
CA LEU A 71 9.36 11.22 13.11
C LEU A 71 8.26 10.90 14.13
N ILE A 72 7.30 10.10 13.71
CA ILE A 72 6.34 9.47 14.64
C ILE A 72 7.11 8.44 15.47
N VAL A 73 7.02 8.57 16.77
CA VAL A 73 7.67 7.69 17.76
C VAL A 73 6.58 7.03 18.59
N LEU A 74 6.67 5.72 18.78
CA LEU A 74 5.82 4.92 19.66
C LEU A 74 6.71 4.18 20.66
N ASP A 75 6.46 4.37 21.95
CA ASP A 75 7.24 3.77 23.05
C ASP A 75 8.76 3.93 22.88
N GLY A 76 9.21 5.14 22.48
CA GLY A 76 10.62 5.48 22.25
C GLY A 76 11.24 4.89 20.99
N ARG A 77 10.45 4.30 20.08
CA ARG A 77 10.91 3.77 18.79
C ARG A 77 10.30 4.55 17.65
N ALA A 78 11.12 5.21 16.85
CA ALA A 78 10.69 5.93 15.66
C ALA A 78 10.20 4.97 14.57
N PHE A 79 9.21 5.43 13.81
CA PHE A 79 8.90 4.89 12.49
C PHE A 79 9.83 5.53 11.45
N SER A 80 9.94 4.93 10.26
CA SER A 80 10.74 5.50 9.18
C SER A 80 10.15 6.82 8.67
N ASP A 81 10.98 7.62 7.99
CA ASP A 81 10.52 8.86 7.33
C ASP A 81 9.35 8.58 6.39
N ALA A 82 9.45 7.54 5.56
CA ALA A 82 8.42 7.16 4.59
C ALA A 82 7.06 6.84 5.28
N VAL A 83 7.08 6.12 6.40
CA VAL A 83 5.88 5.83 7.18
C VAL A 83 5.32 7.09 7.81
N THR A 84 6.19 7.89 8.42
CA THR A 84 5.80 9.16 9.06
C THR A 84 5.14 10.10 8.06
N ASP A 85 5.79 10.35 6.92
CA ASP A 85 5.28 11.24 5.87
C ASP A 85 3.93 10.75 5.32
N LYS A 86 3.78 9.44 5.13
CA LYS A 86 2.52 8.88 4.64
C LYS A 86 1.38 9.04 5.66
N VAL A 87 1.62 8.73 6.93
CA VAL A 87 0.62 8.92 8.00
C VAL A 87 0.25 10.39 8.14
N LEU A 88 1.24 11.30 8.07
CA LEU A 88 1.00 12.73 8.11
C LEU A 88 0.11 13.18 6.93
N LYS A 89 0.44 12.77 5.70
CA LYS A 89 -0.39 13.05 4.51
C LYS A 89 -1.81 12.52 4.65
N MET A 90 -2.00 11.33 5.18
CA MET A 90 -3.33 10.77 5.41
C MET A 90 -4.14 11.59 6.42
N ILE A 91 -3.49 12.10 7.47
CA ILE A 91 -4.14 12.99 8.43
C ILE A 91 -4.46 14.35 7.77
N GLU A 92 -3.56 14.88 6.95
CA GLU A 92 -3.77 16.10 6.15
C GLU A 92 -4.99 15.98 5.23
N SER A 93 -5.13 14.85 4.57
CA SER A 93 -6.28 14.53 3.70
C SER A 93 -7.60 14.33 4.46
N GLY A 94 -7.64 14.66 5.76
CA GLY A 94 -8.86 14.57 6.57
C GLY A 94 -9.17 13.18 7.12
N ASN A 95 -8.28 12.20 6.96
CA ASN A 95 -8.47 10.88 7.54
C ASN A 95 -8.46 10.94 9.07
N ARG A 96 -9.27 10.07 9.69
CA ARG A 96 -9.34 9.96 11.15
C ARG A 96 -8.01 9.46 11.71
N ALA A 97 -7.37 10.23 12.57
CA ALA A 97 -6.06 9.89 13.12
C ALA A 97 -6.09 8.65 14.02
N GLN A 98 -7.15 8.47 14.82
CA GLN A 98 -7.20 7.41 15.84
C GLN A 98 -7.08 5.99 15.27
N PRO A 99 -7.78 5.59 14.19
CA PRO A 99 -7.58 4.29 13.57
C PRO A 99 -6.16 4.07 13.05
N LEU A 100 -5.52 5.11 12.49
CA LEU A 100 -4.12 5.03 12.07
C LEU A 100 -3.18 4.75 13.25
N PHE A 101 -3.35 5.45 14.35
CA PHE A 101 -2.54 5.21 15.55
C PHE A 101 -2.80 3.82 16.14
N ASN A 102 -4.07 3.37 16.18
CA ASN A 102 -4.41 2.00 16.58
C ASN A 102 -3.72 0.96 15.67
N PHE A 103 -3.70 1.20 14.37
CA PHE A 103 -3.01 0.34 13.41
C PHE A 103 -1.49 0.31 13.67
N LEU A 104 -0.85 1.47 13.85
CA LEU A 104 0.58 1.56 14.14
C LEU A 104 0.94 0.84 15.46
N GLU A 105 0.09 0.97 16.48
CA GLU A 105 0.26 0.24 17.76
C GLU A 105 0.12 -1.27 17.53
N ASN A 106 -0.86 -1.71 16.77
CA ASN A 106 -1.06 -3.12 16.42
C ASN A 106 0.12 -3.68 15.62
N VAL A 107 0.69 -2.92 14.68
CA VAL A 107 1.92 -3.30 13.97
C VAL A 107 3.08 -3.49 14.95
N ARG A 108 3.27 -2.56 15.89
CA ARG A 108 4.34 -2.68 16.91
C ARG A 108 4.16 -3.87 17.84
N SER A 109 2.95 -4.35 18.04
CA SER A 109 2.67 -5.57 18.80
C SER A 109 3.05 -6.86 18.08
N ASN A 110 3.40 -6.80 16.78
CA ASN A 110 3.84 -7.96 16.02
C ASN A 110 5.21 -8.43 16.50
N PRO A 111 5.40 -9.72 16.82
CA PRO A 111 6.69 -10.23 17.29
C PRO A 111 7.77 -10.29 16.20
N SER A 112 7.39 -10.23 14.91
CA SER A 112 8.33 -10.23 13.77
C SER A 112 8.69 -8.81 13.38
N LYS A 113 9.98 -8.45 13.50
CA LYS A 113 10.46 -7.14 13.09
C LYS A 113 10.31 -6.90 11.59
N SER A 114 10.59 -7.90 10.76
CA SER A 114 10.41 -7.80 9.31
C SER A 114 8.95 -7.51 8.95
N ALA A 115 7.99 -8.21 9.58
CA ALA A 115 6.58 -7.93 9.38
C ALA A 115 6.21 -6.50 9.84
N GLN A 116 6.77 -5.99 10.95
CA GLN A 116 6.54 -4.61 11.37
C GLN A 116 7.04 -3.58 10.34
N ASP A 117 8.21 -3.81 9.76
CA ASP A 117 8.86 -2.87 8.84
C ASP A 117 8.16 -2.87 7.45
N GLU A 118 7.61 -4.00 7.03
CA GLU A 118 7.03 -4.21 5.70
C GLU A 118 5.52 -3.94 5.64
N LEU A 119 4.79 -4.27 6.70
CA LEU A 119 3.33 -4.30 6.71
C LEU A 119 2.69 -2.93 6.42
N ILE A 120 3.29 -1.85 6.91
CA ILE A 120 2.74 -0.51 6.72
C ILE A 120 2.80 -0.12 5.24
N LEU A 121 3.99 -0.29 4.63
CA LEU A 121 4.17 0.02 3.21
C LEU A 121 3.30 -0.89 2.34
N PHE A 122 3.19 -2.17 2.68
CA PHE A 122 2.30 -3.10 2.02
C PHE A 122 0.83 -2.63 2.05
N CYS A 123 0.32 -2.25 3.23
CA CYS A 123 -1.06 -1.77 3.35
C CYS A 123 -1.30 -0.47 2.59
N VAL A 124 -0.31 0.44 2.60
CA VAL A 124 -0.40 1.71 1.91
C VAL A 124 -0.38 1.54 0.40
N SER A 125 0.58 0.77 -0.14
CA SER A 125 0.74 0.57 -1.59
C SER A 125 -0.42 -0.19 -2.23
N ASN A 126 -1.15 -0.98 -1.45
CA ASN A 126 -2.27 -1.77 -1.93
C ASN A 126 -3.65 -1.21 -1.51
N GLY A 127 -3.72 0.00 -0.98
CA GLY A 127 -4.98 0.64 -0.62
C GLY A 127 -5.82 -0.14 0.39
N PHE A 128 -5.19 -0.88 1.32
CA PHE A 128 -5.95 -1.65 2.30
C PHE A 128 -6.77 -0.75 3.20
N MET A 129 -7.98 -1.19 3.50
CA MET A 129 -8.82 -0.57 4.51
C MET A 129 -8.40 -1.02 5.91
N ILE A 130 -8.53 -0.12 6.89
CA ILE A 130 -8.35 -0.46 8.30
C ILE A 130 -9.61 -0.13 9.10
N THR A 131 -9.89 -0.93 10.12
CA THR A 131 -11.00 -0.70 11.04
C THR A 131 -10.63 0.36 12.09
N ASP A 132 -11.61 0.89 12.80
CA ASP A 132 -11.39 1.78 13.94
C ASP A 132 -10.47 1.16 15.01
N ALA A 133 -10.47 -0.15 15.15
CA ALA A 133 -9.56 -0.87 16.04
C ALA A 133 -8.15 -1.07 15.46
N GLY A 134 -7.87 -0.58 14.25
CA GLY A 134 -6.57 -0.73 13.59
C GLY A 134 -6.29 -2.13 13.05
N CYS A 135 -7.32 -2.90 12.69
CA CYS A 135 -7.19 -4.17 11.97
C CYS A 135 -7.26 -3.94 10.46
N ILE A 136 -6.57 -4.75 9.70
CA ILE A 136 -6.59 -4.71 8.24
C ILE A 136 -7.87 -5.39 7.75
N ILE A 137 -8.53 -4.79 6.76
CA ILE A 137 -9.55 -5.43 5.95
C ILE A 137 -8.91 -5.89 4.65
N ALA A 138 -8.83 -7.17 4.47
CA ALA A 138 -8.20 -7.84 3.34
C ALA A 138 -9.18 -8.76 2.62
N TYR A 139 -8.72 -9.40 1.54
CA TYR A 139 -9.56 -10.20 0.67
C TYR A 139 -8.97 -11.61 0.50
N LYS A 140 -9.85 -12.55 0.22
CA LYS A 140 -9.48 -13.94 -0.08
C LYS A 140 -10.53 -14.58 -0.97
N SER A 141 -10.11 -15.15 -2.08
CA SER A 141 -10.98 -16.03 -2.87
C SER A 141 -10.99 -17.44 -2.30
N VAL A 142 -12.18 -18.03 -2.25
CA VAL A 142 -12.45 -19.36 -1.75
C VAL A 142 -13.33 -20.13 -2.75
N ARG A 143 -13.49 -21.42 -2.58
CA ARG A 143 -14.40 -22.25 -3.40
C ARG A 143 -15.85 -21.90 -3.10
N GLY A 144 -16.76 -22.25 -4.00
CA GLY A 144 -18.21 -22.03 -3.85
C GLY A 144 -18.80 -22.69 -2.59
N ASP A 145 -18.15 -23.72 -2.05
CA ASP A 145 -18.50 -24.38 -0.78
C ASP A 145 -17.82 -23.73 0.45
N TYR A 146 -17.21 -22.54 0.29
CA TYR A 146 -16.45 -21.81 1.30
C TYR A 146 -15.14 -22.47 1.76
N MET A 147 -14.71 -23.54 1.12
CA MET A 147 -13.43 -24.16 1.44
C MET A 147 -12.28 -23.42 0.74
N ASP A 148 -11.10 -23.43 1.33
CA ASP A 148 -9.92 -22.83 0.72
C ASP A 148 -9.57 -23.51 -0.63
N ILE A 149 -8.99 -22.73 -1.54
CA ILE A 149 -8.73 -23.18 -2.91
C ILE A 149 -7.65 -24.26 -2.95
N HIS A 150 -6.63 -24.17 -2.09
CA HIS A 150 -5.46 -25.05 -2.15
C HIS A 150 -5.69 -26.41 -1.50
N SER A 151 -6.01 -26.42 -0.21
CA SER A 151 -6.18 -27.70 0.52
C SER A 151 -7.60 -28.23 0.42
N GLY A 152 -8.60 -27.37 0.27
CA GLY A 152 -10.00 -27.71 0.35
C GLY A 152 -10.44 -28.19 1.75
N THR A 153 -9.66 -27.87 2.79
CA THR A 153 -9.88 -28.35 4.16
C THR A 153 -10.21 -27.22 5.14
N ILE A 154 -9.82 -25.97 4.83
CA ILE A 154 -10.04 -24.83 5.69
C ILE A 154 -11.33 -24.12 5.26
N ARG A 155 -12.32 -24.09 6.15
CA ARG A 155 -13.57 -23.40 5.91
C ARG A 155 -13.42 -21.89 6.16
N ASN A 156 -14.04 -21.08 5.29
CA ASN A 156 -13.97 -19.61 5.29
C ASN A 156 -15.35 -18.98 5.06
N ALA A 157 -16.39 -19.48 5.72
CA ALA A 157 -17.70 -18.84 5.65
C ALA A 157 -17.76 -17.61 6.57
N VAL A 158 -18.68 -16.70 6.27
CA VAL A 158 -18.90 -15.49 7.10
C VAL A 158 -19.09 -15.88 8.57
N GLY A 159 -18.34 -15.21 9.45
CA GLY A 159 -18.29 -15.48 10.89
C GLY A 159 -17.22 -16.49 11.34
N ASP A 160 -16.58 -17.19 10.40
CA ASP A 160 -15.50 -18.12 10.76
C ASP A 160 -14.28 -17.36 11.28
N LYS A 161 -13.65 -17.94 12.32
CA LYS A 161 -12.36 -17.52 12.88
C LYS A 161 -11.37 -18.61 12.58
N VAL A 162 -10.44 -18.31 11.70
CA VAL A 162 -9.47 -19.28 11.19
C VAL A 162 -8.12 -19.04 11.82
N SER A 163 -7.51 -20.07 12.37
CA SER A 163 -6.20 -19.98 13.04
C SER A 163 -5.31 -21.17 12.70
N MET A 164 -4.02 -20.92 12.76
CA MET A 164 -2.98 -21.96 12.81
C MET A 164 -1.85 -21.49 13.74
N GLU A 165 -1.01 -22.41 14.16
CA GLU A 165 0.14 -22.05 14.99
C GLU A 165 1.07 -21.10 14.21
N ARG A 166 1.50 -20.00 14.85
CA ARG A 166 2.34 -18.99 14.19
C ARG A 166 3.64 -19.60 13.64
N ASN A 167 4.22 -20.56 14.35
CA ASN A 167 5.46 -21.22 13.95
C ASN A 167 5.30 -22.18 12.76
N ASP A 168 4.07 -22.54 12.41
CA ASP A 168 3.75 -23.33 11.23
C ASP A 168 3.54 -22.45 9.98
N VAL A 169 3.51 -21.13 10.14
CA VAL A 169 3.45 -20.17 9.03
C VAL A 169 4.87 -19.89 8.55
N ASP A 170 5.13 -20.09 7.27
CA ASP A 170 6.42 -19.79 6.66
C ASP A 170 6.67 -18.27 6.65
N ASP A 171 7.74 -17.83 7.34
CA ASP A 171 8.15 -16.45 7.45
C ASP A 171 9.10 -16.00 6.32
N ASN A 172 9.54 -16.93 5.45
CA ASN A 172 10.43 -16.63 4.34
C ASN A 172 9.69 -15.89 3.22
N ARG A 173 9.91 -14.59 3.11
CA ARG A 173 9.28 -13.74 2.09
C ARG A 173 9.67 -14.08 0.65
N ASN A 174 10.81 -14.75 0.44
CA ASN A 174 11.28 -15.14 -0.89
C ASN A 174 10.61 -16.40 -1.43
N VAL A 175 9.77 -17.06 -0.61
CA VAL A 175 9.00 -18.23 -1.02
C VAL A 175 7.57 -17.80 -1.30
N THR A 176 7.12 -17.97 -2.55
CA THR A 176 5.84 -17.44 -3.03
C THR A 176 4.63 -18.24 -2.54
N CYS A 177 4.70 -19.59 -2.68
CA CYS A 177 3.66 -20.52 -2.22
C CYS A 177 4.22 -21.34 -1.09
N SER A 178 3.74 -21.13 0.12
CA SER A 178 4.20 -21.83 1.31
C SER A 178 3.10 -21.87 2.38
N ASP A 179 3.39 -22.56 3.48
CA ASP A 179 2.46 -22.77 4.58
C ASP A 179 2.05 -21.44 5.25
N GLY A 180 0.76 -21.29 5.52
CA GLY A 180 0.21 -20.11 6.15
C GLY A 180 -1.22 -19.80 5.72
N LEU A 181 -1.89 -18.99 6.51
CA LEU A 181 -3.18 -18.42 6.14
C LEU A 181 -2.94 -17.20 5.25
N HIS A 182 -3.36 -17.29 4.00
CA HIS A 182 -3.16 -16.23 3.01
C HIS A 182 -4.30 -15.23 3.01
N PHE A 183 -3.95 -13.96 2.91
CA PHE A 183 -4.83 -12.83 2.63
C PHE A 183 -4.21 -11.96 1.53
N ALA A 184 -5.01 -11.18 0.83
CA ALA A 184 -4.54 -10.41 -0.30
C ALA A 184 -5.24 -9.06 -0.44
N ALA A 185 -4.66 -8.19 -1.27
CA ALA A 185 -5.31 -7.00 -1.79
C ALA A 185 -6.48 -7.36 -2.71
N TYR A 186 -7.43 -6.44 -2.88
CA TYR A 186 -8.60 -6.65 -3.73
C TYR A 186 -8.21 -7.04 -5.15
N GLY A 187 -7.28 -6.29 -5.77
CA GLY A 187 -6.85 -6.54 -7.14
C GLY A 187 -6.39 -7.97 -7.38
N TYR A 188 -5.55 -8.51 -6.49
CA TYR A 188 -5.11 -9.91 -6.58
C TYR A 188 -6.23 -10.90 -6.26
N ALA A 189 -6.95 -10.70 -5.15
CA ALA A 189 -7.97 -11.65 -4.73
C ALA A 189 -9.12 -11.76 -5.73
N SER A 190 -9.55 -10.64 -6.34
CA SER A 190 -10.65 -10.60 -7.29
C SER A 190 -10.38 -11.39 -8.57
N THR A 191 -9.11 -11.50 -9.01
CA THR A 191 -8.75 -12.32 -10.19
C THR A 191 -9.01 -13.82 -9.99
N TRP A 192 -9.15 -14.25 -8.75
CA TRP A 192 -9.43 -15.63 -8.37
C TRP A 192 -10.90 -15.87 -8.03
N ALA A 193 -11.75 -14.84 -8.10
CA ALA A 193 -13.19 -14.93 -7.85
C ALA A 193 -13.98 -15.27 -9.12
N GLY A 194 -15.21 -15.74 -8.96
CA GLY A 194 -16.08 -16.13 -10.06
C GLY A 194 -15.83 -17.55 -10.59
N PRO A 195 -16.48 -17.97 -11.68
CA PRO A 195 -16.35 -19.30 -12.24
C PRO A 195 -15.02 -19.44 -13.00
N ILE A 196 -14.06 -20.15 -12.40
CA ILE A 196 -12.77 -20.48 -13.02
C ILE A 196 -12.72 -22.00 -13.23
N ASP A 197 -12.46 -22.45 -14.47
CA ASP A 197 -12.43 -23.86 -14.86
C ASP A 197 -13.72 -24.64 -14.49
N GLY A 198 -14.87 -23.96 -14.52
CA GLY A 198 -16.16 -24.54 -14.15
C GLY A 198 -16.39 -24.70 -12.65
N VAL A 199 -15.50 -24.21 -11.82
CA VAL A 199 -15.63 -24.17 -10.36
C VAL A 199 -16.06 -22.76 -9.93
N ASP A 200 -17.18 -22.67 -9.24
CA ASP A 200 -17.65 -21.44 -8.65
C ASP A 200 -16.73 -21.02 -7.49
N ARG A 201 -16.36 -19.75 -7.43
CA ARG A 201 -15.50 -19.17 -6.39
C ARG A 201 -16.11 -17.89 -5.85
N ARG A 202 -15.87 -17.65 -4.57
CA ARG A 202 -16.41 -16.52 -3.81
C ARG A 202 -15.28 -15.63 -3.34
N LEU A 203 -15.57 -14.33 -3.23
CA LEU A 203 -14.63 -13.35 -2.68
C LEU A 203 -15.07 -12.98 -1.27
N MET A 204 -14.21 -13.32 -0.31
CA MET A 204 -14.48 -13.10 1.12
C MET A 204 -13.72 -11.88 1.63
N LEU A 205 -14.34 -11.15 2.54
CA LEU A 205 -13.74 -10.05 3.27
C LEU A 205 -13.17 -10.57 4.60
N MET A 206 -11.90 -10.30 4.82
CA MET A 206 -11.14 -10.80 5.96
C MET A 206 -10.74 -9.66 6.88
N LYS A 207 -10.91 -9.83 8.19
CA LYS A 207 -10.32 -8.95 9.19
C LYS A 207 -9.05 -9.59 9.74
N VAL A 208 -7.91 -8.94 9.53
CA VAL A 208 -6.58 -9.41 9.94
C VAL A 208 -6.00 -8.44 10.95
N HIS A 209 -5.64 -8.94 12.13
CA HIS A 209 -4.93 -8.11 13.11
C HIS A 209 -3.45 -8.01 12.71
N PRO A 210 -2.84 -6.81 12.66
CA PRO A 210 -1.44 -6.62 12.29
C PRO A 210 -0.45 -7.51 13.05
N ARG A 211 -0.73 -7.79 14.33
CA ARG A 211 0.09 -8.69 15.16
C ARG A 211 0.18 -10.10 14.59
N ASP A 212 -0.86 -10.57 13.92
CA ASP A 212 -0.97 -11.95 13.46
C ASP A 212 -0.38 -12.16 12.06
N VAL A 213 0.04 -11.08 11.38
CA VAL A 213 0.78 -11.15 10.12
C VAL A 213 2.18 -11.70 10.36
N VAL A 214 2.61 -12.64 9.53
CA VAL A 214 3.91 -13.32 9.65
C VAL A 214 4.86 -12.90 8.56
N SER A 215 4.41 -12.81 7.31
CA SER A 215 5.27 -12.52 6.16
C SER A 215 4.51 -11.79 5.05
N ILE A 216 5.19 -10.92 4.34
CA ILE A 216 4.75 -10.29 3.10
C ILE A 216 5.67 -10.80 1.99
N PRO A 217 5.23 -11.79 1.19
CA PRO A 217 6.01 -12.28 0.06
C PRO A 217 6.28 -11.20 -0.98
N ILE A 218 7.45 -11.26 -1.61
CA ILE A 218 7.90 -10.27 -2.61
C ILE A 218 7.35 -10.54 -4.02
N ASP A 219 6.56 -11.56 -4.19
CA ASP A 219 5.92 -11.95 -5.45
C ASP A 219 4.56 -11.25 -5.65
N TYR A 220 4.03 -11.34 -6.89
CA TYR A 220 2.73 -10.78 -7.27
C TYR A 220 2.58 -9.31 -6.85
N ASN A 221 3.60 -8.49 -7.12
CA ASN A 221 3.63 -7.06 -6.79
C ASN A 221 3.35 -6.78 -5.29
N ASN A 222 3.80 -7.67 -4.41
CA ASN A 222 3.53 -7.60 -2.98
C ASN A 222 2.03 -7.46 -2.64
N GLN A 223 1.13 -8.13 -3.36
CA GLN A 223 -0.31 -8.02 -3.17
C GLN A 223 -0.91 -9.07 -2.22
N LYS A 224 -0.10 -9.96 -1.66
CA LYS A 224 -0.54 -10.98 -0.70
C LYS A 224 0.30 -11.01 0.56
N GLY A 225 -0.29 -11.48 1.65
CA GLY A 225 0.36 -11.69 2.94
C GLY A 225 0.04 -13.06 3.52
N ARG A 226 0.87 -13.50 4.45
CA ARG A 226 0.64 -14.69 5.28
C ARG A 226 0.44 -14.28 6.72
N CYS A 227 -0.57 -14.87 7.36
CA CYS A 227 -0.86 -14.65 8.78
C CYS A 227 -1.17 -15.97 9.48
N CYS A 228 -1.22 -15.93 10.80
CA CYS A 228 -1.59 -17.09 11.62
C CYS A 228 -3.06 -17.04 12.10
N TYR A 229 -3.77 -15.92 11.90
CA TYR A 229 -5.15 -15.76 12.29
C TYR A 229 -5.86 -14.69 11.44
N TYR A 230 -7.12 -14.93 11.11
CA TYR A 230 -8.06 -13.94 10.58
C TYR A 230 -9.51 -14.30 10.95
N GLU A 231 -10.39 -13.31 10.82
CA GLU A 231 -11.86 -13.49 10.88
C GLU A 231 -12.45 -13.22 9.51
N VAL A 232 -13.38 -14.06 9.05
CA VAL A 232 -14.17 -13.81 7.85
C VAL A 232 -15.34 -12.93 8.23
N VAL A 233 -15.37 -11.70 7.74
CA VAL A 233 -16.36 -10.70 8.18
C VAL A 233 -17.52 -10.56 7.21
N ASP A 234 -17.30 -10.79 5.91
CA ASP A 234 -18.34 -10.69 4.90
C ASP A 234 -18.01 -11.46 3.62
N GLU A 235 -18.99 -11.58 2.72
CA GLU A 235 -18.82 -12.07 1.35
C GLU A 235 -19.14 -10.92 0.38
N ILE A 236 -18.25 -10.66 -0.57
CA ILE A 236 -18.47 -9.63 -1.58
C ILE A 236 -19.31 -10.24 -2.71
N THR A 237 -20.55 -9.83 -2.82
CA THR A 237 -21.41 -10.08 -3.96
C THR A 237 -21.28 -8.96 -4.97
N THR A 238 -21.16 -9.31 -6.26
CA THR A 238 -21.00 -8.33 -7.34
C THR A 238 -22.11 -7.29 -7.31
N GLY A 239 -21.75 -6.02 -7.12
CA GLY A 239 -22.67 -4.87 -7.17
C GLY A 239 -23.10 -4.33 -5.80
N GLU A 240 -22.66 -4.92 -4.68
CA GLU A 240 -22.91 -4.36 -3.36
C GLU A 240 -21.73 -3.49 -2.91
N ALA A 241 -22.05 -2.30 -2.41
CA ALA A 241 -21.06 -1.44 -1.78
C ALA A 241 -20.63 -2.07 -0.44
N LEU A 242 -19.34 -2.04 -0.14
CA LEU A 242 -18.82 -2.44 1.17
C LEU A 242 -19.53 -1.66 2.29
N PRO A 243 -19.83 -2.29 3.44
CA PRO A 243 -20.43 -1.57 4.56
C PRO A 243 -19.48 -0.49 5.09
N HIS A 244 -19.79 0.76 4.76
CA HIS A 244 -18.93 1.94 4.95
C HIS A 244 -18.82 2.45 6.40
N GLN A 245 -19.42 1.83 7.40
CA GLN A 245 -19.64 2.49 8.70
C GLN A 245 -18.49 2.41 9.72
N GLU A 246 -17.48 1.56 9.52
CA GLU A 246 -16.40 1.39 10.50
C GLU A 246 -15.00 1.23 9.87
N VAL A 247 -14.82 1.60 8.60
CA VAL A 247 -13.61 1.31 7.85
C VAL A 247 -13.12 2.57 7.17
N PHE A 248 -11.82 2.82 7.17
CA PHE A 248 -11.24 3.84 6.32
C PHE A 248 -10.05 3.27 5.52
N CYS A 249 -9.75 3.87 4.37
CA CYS A 249 -8.75 3.36 3.45
C CYS A 249 -7.35 3.89 3.75
N PHE A 250 -6.34 3.04 3.58
CA PHE A 250 -4.97 3.44 3.38
C PHE A 250 -4.80 3.83 1.90
N GLY A 251 -4.93 5.09 1.59
CA GLY A 251 -4.73 5.59 0.24
C GLY A 251 -5.74 6.66 -0.12
N ALA A 252 -5.39 7.56 -1.02
CA ALA A 252 -6.30 8.46 -1.67
C ALA A 252 -7.30 7.61 -2.46
N GLY A 253 -8.55 7.51 -2.05
CA GLY A 253 -9.53 6.71 -2.79
C GLY A 253 -10.83 6.38 -2.09
N CYS A 254 -11.11 6.98 -0.93
CA CYS A 254 -12.43 6.88 -0.30
C CYS A 254 -13.33 8.10 -0.52
N ASP A 255 -12.89 9.07 -1.27
CA ASP A 255 -13.70 10.21 -1.70
C ASP A 255 -14.03 10.12 -3.19
N THR A 256 -15.19 10.65 -3.57
CA THR A 256 -15.87 10.54 -4.85
C THR A 256 -15.18 11.19 -6.07
N ASP A 257 -13.89 11.54 -5.96
CA ASP A 257 -13.06 12.03 -7.08
C ASP A 257 -12.09 10.92 -7.55
N THR A 258 -12.58 9.70 -7.67
CA THR A 258 -11.78 8.47 -7.74
C THR A 258 -11.10 8.21 -9.08
N VAL A 259 -11.43 8.91 -10.14
CA VAL A 259 -10.85 8.63 -11.47
C VAL A 259 -9.45 9.24 -11.57
N ASP A 260 -9.26 10.49 -11.19
CA ASP A 260 -7.97 11.18 -11.28
C ASP A 260 -6.88 10.52 -10.41
N THR A 261 -7.25 10.05 -9.22
CA THR A 261 -6.29 9.39 -8.29
C THR A 261 -5.92 7.98 -8.74
N ALA A 262 -6.86 7.27 -9.38
CA ALA A 262 -6.58 5.97 -9.97
C ALA A 262 -5.67 6.10 -11.20
N ILE A 263 -5.83 7.16 -11.97
CA ILE A 263 -4.95 7.53 -13.09
C ILE A 263 -3.54 7.81 -12.58
N ASP A 264 -3.36 8.68 -11.58
CA ASP A 264 -2.05 9.01 -10.99
C ASP A 264 -1.32 7.76 -10.43
N ASP A 265 -2.04 6.82 -9.79
CA ASP A 265 -1.47 5.57 -9.29
C ASP A 265 -1.02 4.65 -10.44
N LEU A 266 -1.84 4.53 -11.48
CA LEU A 266 -1.50 3.76 -12.67
C LEU A 266 -0.31 4.35 -13.42
N GLU A 267 -0.27 5.66 -13.62
CA GLU A 267 0.86 6.37 -14.24
C GLU A 267 2.15 6.16 -13.43
N SER A 268 2.09 6.23 -12.11
CA SER A 268 3.25 5.98 -11.24
C SER A 268 3.75 4.53 -11.33
N ARG A 269 2.84 3.56 -11.45
CA ARG A 269 3.19 2.14 -11.62
C ARG A 269 3.76 1.86 -13.00
N ILE A 270 3.21 2.46 -14.04
CA ILE A 270 3.72 2.38 -15.41
C ILE A 270 5.15 2.91 -15.45
N ALA A 271 5.40 4.11 -14.93
CA ALA A 271 6.73 4.71 -14.90
C ALA A 271 7.75 3.82 -14.16
N ALA A 272 7.38 3.23 -13.01
CA ALA A 272 8.27 2.34 -12.27
C ALA A 272 8.59 1.03 -13.02
N LEU A 273 7.63 0.52 -13.80
CA LEU A 273 7.86 -0.67 -14.64
C LEU A 273 8.68 -0.34 -15.88
N GLU A 274 8.47 0.83 -16.50
CA GLU A 274 9.29 1.31 -17.62
C GLU A 274 10.75 1.45 -17.20
N ASP A 275 11.03 2.07 -16.06
CA ASP A 275 12.39 2.19 -15.52
C ASP A 275 13.01 0.80 -15.29
N ARG A 276 12.24 -0.12 -14.71
CA ARG A 276 12.74 -1.48 -14.46
C ARG A 276 12.98 -2.27 -15.74
N THR A 277 12.12 -2.11 -16.72
CA THR A 277 12.28 -2.75 -18.03
C THR A 277 13.50 -2.21 -18.74
N TYR A 278 13.75 -0.90 -18.66
CA TYR A 278 14.94 -0.26 -19.20
C TYR A 278 16.25 -0.77 -18.54
N GLU A 279 16.27 -0.91 -17.21
CA GLU A 279 17.41 -1.50 -16.50
C GLU A 279 17.73 -2.90 -17.00
N LEU A 280 16.71 -3.77 -17.12
CA LEU A 280 16.90 -5.15 -17.58
C LEU A 280 17.30 -5.23 -19.07
N GLN A 281 16.78 -4.34 -19.90
CA GLN A 281 17.23 -4.23 -21.30
C GLN A 281 18.69 -3.85 -21.40
N THR A 282 19.15 -2.92 -20.55
CA THR A 282 20.57 -2.54 -20.49
C THR A 282 21.45 -3.73 -20.08
N GLU A 283 21.03 -4.49 -19.07
CA GLU A 283 21.72 -5.69 -18.60
C GLU A 283 21.75 -6.79 -19.67
N TYR A 284 20.66 -6.96 -20.41
CA TYR A 284 20.57 -7.88 -21.54
C TYR A 284 21.54 -7.50 -22.66
N GLU A 285 21.58 -6.22 -23.05
CA GLU A 285 22.53 -5.72 -24.08
C GLU A 285 23.99 -5.90 -23.66
N GLU A 286 24.32 -5.66 -22.39
CA GLU A 286 25.65 -5.91 -21.86
C GLU A 286 26.04 -7.39 -21.92
N THR A 287 25.09 -8.28 -21.66
CA THR A 287 25.29 -9.73 -21.73
C THR A 287 25.47 -10.20 -23.19
N GLU A 288 24.64 -9.67 -24.09
CA GLU A 288 24.76 -9.94 -25.54
C GLU A 288 26.10 -9.47 -26.08
N ASN A 289 26.54 -8.27 -25.70
CA ASN A 289 27.87 -7.76 -26.12
C ASN A 289 29.01 -8.65 -25.60
N ARG A 290 28.93 -9.13 -24.36
CA ARG A 290 29.91 -10.11 -23.83
C ARG A 290 29.92 -11.42 -24.63
N HIS A 291 28.76 -11.92 -25.02
CA HIS A 291 28.67 -13.12 -25.86
C HIS A 291 29.32 -12.90 -27.23
N ASN A 292 29.06 -11.76 -27.86
CA ASN A 292 29.66 -11.39 -29.14
C ASN A 292 31.17 -11.29 -29.04
N GLU A 293 31.74 -10.68 -27.99
CA GLU A 293 33.17 -10.64 -27.74
C GLU A 293 33.78 -12.05 -27.60
N ILE A 294 33.13 -12.96 -26.92
CA ILE A 294 33.54 -14.35 -26.76
C ILE A 294 33.59 -15.05 -28.13
N TYR A 295 32.56 -14.85 -28.97
CA TYR A 295 32.51 -15.42 -30.33
C TYR A 295 33.60 -14.84 -31.22
N ASP A 296 33.89 -13.53 -31.16
CA ASP A 296 34.93 -12.86 -31.94
C ASP A 296 36.35 -13.38 -31.58
N LEU A 297 36.51 -13.81 -30.33
CA LEU A 297 37.76 -14.46 -29.86
C LEU A 297 37.82 -15.96 -30.20
N GLY A 298 36.82 -16.49 -30.92
CA GLY A 298 36.75 -17.90 -31.34
C GLY A 298 36.31 -18.85 -30.22
N GLY A 299 35.75 -18.31 -29.15
CA GLY A 299 35.12 -19.05 -28.03
C GLY A 299 33.65 -19.32 -28.23
N LYS A 300 33.00 -19.83 -27.19
CA LYS A 300 31.54 -19.91 -27.04
C LYS A 300 31.18 -19.54 -25.61
N PRO A 301 30.06 -18.79 -25.39
CA PRO A 301 29.53 -18.57 -24.06
C PRO A 301 29.26 -19.91 -23.36
N SER A 302 29.38 -19.92 -22.04
CA SER A 302 29.03 -21.09 -21.23
C SER A 302 27.50 -21.31 -21.19
N ASP A 303 27.10 -22.52 -20.88
CA ASP A 303 25.66 -22.83 -20.72
C ASP A 303 25.01 -21.95 -19.63
N PHE A 304 25.77 -21.51 -18.63
CA PHE A 304 25.31 -20.60 -17.59
C PHE A 304 25.03 -19.19 -18.15
N GLU A 305 25.96 -18.64 -18.93
CA GLU A 305 25.78 -17.31 -19.56
C GLU A 305 24.62 -17.29 -20.54
N ILE A 306 24.42 -18.37 -21.30
CA ILE A 306 23.27 -18.51 -22.21
C ILE A 306 21.96 -18.58 -21.41
N ALA A 307 21.95 -19.29 -20.28
CA ALA A 307 20.77 -19.39 -19.41
C ALA A 307 20.43 -18.06 -18.73
N GLU A 308 21.46 -17.29 -18.33
CA GLU A 308 21.32 -15.95 -17.76
C GLU A 308 20.65 -14.99 -18.76
N GLN A 309 21.13 -14.96 -20.00
CA GLN A 309 20.54 -14.13 -21.07
C GLN A 309 19.09 -14.52 -21.34
N GLY A 310 18.77 -15.82 -21.42
CA GLY A 310 17.41 -16.29 -21.61
C GLY A 310 16.48 -15.95 -20.44
N ALA A 311 16.99 -15.89 -19.21
CA ALA A 311 16.23 -15.47 -18.05
C ALA A 311 15.91 -13.95 -18.07
N LEU A 312 16.87 -13.13 -18.51
CA LEU A 312 16.65 -11.70 -18.70
C LEU A 312 15.61 -11.42 -19.79
N GLU A 313 15.72 -12.08 -20.94
CA GLU A 313 14.74 -11.98 -22.03
C GLU A 313 13.32 -12.33 -21.56
N ALA A 314 13.16 -13.47 -20.89
CA ALA A 314 11.87 -13.89 -20.37
C ALA A 314 11.28 -12.89 -19.34
N ARG A 315 12.13 -12.26 -18.54
CA ARG A 315 11.68 -11.26 -17.57
C ARG A 315 11.30 -9.93 -18.23
N ILE A 316 12.00 -9.51 -19.25
CA ILE A 316 11.65 -8.34 -20.06
C ILE A 316 10.30 -8.56 -20.74
N ASP A 317 10.08 -9.73 -21.33
CA ASP A 317 8.79 -10.07 -21.97
C ASP A 317 7.63 -10.03 -20.97
N GLU A 318 7.82 -10.56 -19.76
CA GLU A 318 6.83 -10.52 -18.69
C GLU A 318 6.48 -9.09 -18.29
N LEU A 319 7.48 -8.23 -18.10
CA LEU A 319 7.26 -6.82 -17.75
C LEU A 319 6.60 -6.03 -18.88
N ASN A 320 6.95 -6.30 -20.13
CA ASN A 320 6.30 -5.68 -21.29
C ASN A 320 4.82 -6.08 -21.39
N ALA A 321 4.48 -7.33 -21.07
CA ALA A 321 3.08 -7.76 -21.01
C ALA A 321 2.32 -7.03 -19.88
N GLU A 322 2.92 -6.90 -18.69
CA GLU A 322 2.33 -6.16 -17.57
C GLU A 322 2.14 -4.66 -17.90
N LEU A 323 3.12 -4.04 -18.57
CA LEU A 323 3.01 -2.66 -19.06
C LEU A 323 1.86 -2.49 -20.06
N SER A 324 1.68 -3.45 -20.95
CA SER A 324 0.55 -3.42 -21.92
C SER A 324 -0.79 -3.46 -21.20
N ASP A 325 -0.93 -4.34 -20.21
CA ASP A 325 -2.17 -4.49 -19.45
C ASP A 325 -2.51 -3.21 -18.64
N LEU A 326 -1.51 -2.59 -18.02
CA LEU A 326 -1.71 -1.34 -17.27
C LEU A 326 -2.03 -0.15 -18.17
N ASN A 327 -1.42 -0.05 -19.36
CA ASN A 327 -1.75 0.99 -20.33
C ASN A 327 -3.17 0.82 -20.89
N ASP A 328 -3.62 -0.43 -21.08
CA ASP A 328 -5.01 -0.72 -21.45
C ASP A 328 -5.99 -0.34 -20.34
N GLU A 329 -5.61 -0.54 -19.06
CA GLU A 329 -6.41 -0.12 -17.90
C GLU A 329 -6.47 1.40 -17.80
N LEU A 330 -5.35 2.10 -17.94
CA LEU A 330 -5.28 3.56 -17.97
C LEU A 330 -6.17 4.14 -19.07
N SER A 331 -6.09 3.58 -20.27
CA SER A 331 -6.92 4.01 -21.41
C SER A 331 -8.43 3.82 -21.20
N ARG A 332 -8.86 2.91 -20.33
CA ARG A 332 -10.27 2.73 -19.96
C ARG A 332 -10.75 3.73 -18.92
N LEU A 333 -9.85 4.26 -18.09
CA LEU A 333 -10.20 5.27 -17.10
C LEU A 333 -10.24 6.68 -17.70
N ASP A 334 -9.47 6.94 -18.76
CA ASP A 334 -9.42 8.20 -19.50
C ASP A 334 -10.63 8.43 -20.44
N ASN A 335 -11.47 7.43 -20.69
CA ASN A 335 -12.65 7.50 -21.54
C ASN A 335 -13.96 7.45 -20.75
#